data_ec54f81be4a01269753336e26f1c4bcb
#
_entry.id   ec54f81be4a01269753336e26f1c4bcb
#
_cell.length_a   1.000
_cell.length_b   1.000
_cell.length_c   1.000
_cell.angle_alpha   90.00
_cell.angle_beta   90.00
_cell.angle_gamma   90.00
#
_symmetry.space_group_name_H-M   'P 1'
#
loop_
_entity.id
_entity.type
_entity.pdbx_description
1 polymer ?
#
loop_
_entity_poly.entity_id
_entity_poly.type
_entity_poly.pdbx_seq_one_letter_code
_entity_poly.pdbx_strand_id
1 'polypeptide(L)'
;HKMGHGKHMGSLSMAGSFYITNGTYLNGKVYMVQNDKLPFAALHGDPDILCDGKTRFGPTALALLVLERYKGGKSFFQCLKTLNFDGSIMKIFWDLLKDSDIRNYVFKNFLFEVPGINKKLFVQDAQKIVPSLSVDDIEYAKGFGGVRPQVLNKTEKKLMLGEASITEEKGIIYNMTPSPGATSCLGNAERDIKIVCEYLGKKFNEEQFLADFTDDK
;
A
#
# COMPACT_ATOMS: atom_id res chain seq x y z
N HIS A 1 -13.01 13.58 4.98
CA HIS A 1 -14.04 14.36 4.26
C HIS A 1 -15.32 14.52 5.10
N LYS A 2 -15.78 13.52 5.86
CA LYS A 2 -17.01 13.63 6.69
C LYS A 2 -16.94 14.72 7.76
N MET A 3 -15.75 15.02 8.27
CA MET A 3 -15.48 16.06 9.25
C MET A 3 -15.07 17.40 8.61
N GLY A 4 -15.13 17.51 7.29
CA GLY A 4 -14.80 18.73 6.56
C GLY A 4 -13.34 18.88 6.12
N HIS A 5 -12.45 17.95 6.57
CA HIS A 5 -11.02 18.01 6.28
C HIS A 5 -10.63 17.21 5.04
N GLY A 6 -9.44 17.49 4.48
CA GLY A 6 -8.88 16.78 3.33
C GLY A 6 -9.64 16.97 2.02
N LYS A 7 -10.42 18.03 1.86
CA LYS A 7 -11.23 18.29 0.64
C LYS A 7 -10.39 18.42 -0.62
N HIS A 8 -9.14 18.85 -0.48
CA HIS A 8 -8.16 18.94 -1.55
C HIS A 8 -7.49 17.60 -1.90
N MET A 9 -7.91 16.53 -1.26
CA MET A 9 -7.39 15.18 -1.48
C MET A 9 -8.48 14.22 -1.93
N GLY A 10 -8.07 13.19 -2.65
CA GLY A 10 -8.85 12.00 -2.96
C GLY A 10 -8.11 10.76 -2.48
N SER A 11 -8.83 9.65 -2.29
CA SER A 11 -8.23 8.37 -1.95
C SER A 11 -8.53 7.34 -3.02
N LEU A 12 -7.48 6.83 -3.66
CA LEU A 12 -7.56 5.71 -4.60
C LEU A 12 -7.31 4.41 -3.84
N SER A 13 -8.26 3.49 -3.91
CA SER A 13 -8.12 2.17 -3.31
C SER A 13 -7.26 1.25 -4.18
N MET A 14 -6.10 0.84 -3.67
CA MET A 14 -5.21 -0.11 -4.32
C MET A 14 -5.28 -1.46 -3.62
N ALA A 15 -5.78 -2.46 -4.32
CA ALA A 15 -5.88 -3.81 -3.80
C ALA A 15 -4.64 -4.62 -4.14
N GLY A 16 -4.16 -5.40 -3.17
CA GLY A 16 -3.08 -6.37 -3.35
C GLY A 16 -3.57 -7.80 -3.14
N SER A 17 -3.10 -8.71 -3.96
CA SER A 17 -3.27 -10.15 -3.79
C SER A 17 -1.92 -10.81 -3.60
N PHE A 18 -1.92 -11.99 -3.00
CA PHE A 18 -0.72 -12.79 -2.75
C PHE A 18 -0.87 -14.19 -3.34
N TYR A 19 0.28 -14.80 -3.56
CA TYR A 19 0.40 -16.21 -3.92
C TYR A 19 1.28 -16.89 -2.89
N ILE A 20 0.91 -18.10 -2.49
CA ILE A 20 1.64 -18.93 -1.52
C ILE A 20 2.25 -20.12 -2.27
N THR A 21 3.47 -20.46 -1.90
CA THR A 21 4.17 -21.64 -2.44
C THR A 21 3.80 -22.91 -1.69
N ASN A 22 4.10 -24.05 -2.29
CA ASN A 22 3.95 -25.38 -1.66
C ASN A 22 5.01 -25.66 -0.57
N GLY A 23 6.09 -24.85 -0.50
CA GLY A 23 7.18 -25.00 0.47
C GLY A 23 7.87 -23.68 0.78
N THR A 24 8.97 -23.75 1.53
CA THR A 24 9.82 -22.60 1.88
C THR A 24 10.91 -22.45 0.84
N TYR A 25 10.87 -21.36 0.06
CA TYR A 25 11.86 -21.03 -0.98
C TYR A 25 12.79 -19.90 -0.56
N LEU A 26 12.42 -19.13 0.46
CA LEU A 26 13.18 -17.99 0.99
C LEU A 26 13.33 -18.12 2.50
N ASN A 27 14.51 -17.76 3.01
CA ASN A 27 14.80 -17.71 4.45
C ASN A 27 14.54 -16.32 5.06
N GLY A 28 14.19 -15.35 4.25
CA GLY A 28 13.94 -13.98 4.66
C GLY A 28 13.24 -13.19 3.57
N LYS A 29 12.98 -11.92 3.83
CA LYS A 29 12.24 -11.05 2.90
C LYS A 29 13.13 -10.53 1.80
N VAL A 30 12.74 -10.75 0.55
CA VAL A 30 13.44 -10.31 -0.66
C VAL A 30 12.50 -9.47 -1.52
N TYR A 31 12.96 -8.32 -1.96
CA TYR A 31 12.22 -7.42 -2.85
C TYR A 31 12.81 -7.40 -4.25
N MET A 32 11.96 -7.28 -5.25
CA MET A 32 12.41 -6.81 -6.56
C MET A 32 12.86 -5.35 -6.49
N VAL A 33 13.74 -4.94 -7.40
CA VAL A 33 14.10 -3.53 -7.57
C VAL A 33 12.83 -2.74 -7.85
N GLN A 34 12.63 -1.68 -7.07
CA GLN A 34 11.46 -0.82 -7.20
C GLN A 34 11.56 0.07 -8.43
N ASN A 35 10.43 0.34 -9.05
CA ASN A 35 10.35 1.36 -10.09
C ASN A 35 10.16 2.72 -9.41
N ASP A 36 10.98 3.70 -9.75
CA ASP A 36 10.96 5.06 -9.17
C ASP A 36 9.60 5.76 -9.34
N LYS A 37 8.87 5.43 -10.40
CA LYS A 37 7.53 5.97 -10.66
C LYS A 37 6.43 5.33 -9.81
N LEU A 38 6.64 4.09 -9.32
CA LEU A 38 5.68 3.29 -8.58
C LEU A 38 6.36 2.50 -7.44
N PRO A 39 7.00 3.17 -6.48
CA PRO A 39 7.82 2.49 -5.46
C PRO A 39 7.01 1.57 -4.53
N PHE A 40 5.70 1.76 -4.42
CA PHE A 40 4.80 0.91 -3.61
C PHE A 40 4.44 -0.43 -4.28
N ALA A 41 4.87 -0.63 -5.51
CA ALA A 41 4.40 -1.70 -6.38
C ALA A 41 5.40 -2.85 -6.55
N ALA A 42 6.49 -2.86 -5.78
CA ALA A 42 7.50 -3.90 -5.89
C ALA A 42 6.99 -5.24 -5.35
N LEU A 43 7.05 -6.26 -6.19
CA LEU A 43 6.85 -7.62 -5.76
C LEU A 43 7.93 -8.01 -4.75
N HIS A 44 7.54 -8.69 -3.70
CA HIS A 44 8.45 -9.30 -2.75
C HIS A 44 8.02 -10.71 -2.40
N GLY A 45 8.97 -11.48 -1.88
CA GLY A 45 8.73 -12.78 -1.29
C GLY A 45 9.23 -12.82 0.14
N ASP A 46 8.50 -13.48 1.02
CA ASP A 46 8.87 -13.68 2.41
C ASP A 46 8.29 -15.01 2.94
N PRO A 47 8.98 -15.69 3.88
CA PRO A 47 8.37 -16.79 4.60
C PRO A 47 7.23 -16.27 5.48
N ASP A 48 6.08 -16.93 5.43
CA ASP A 48 4.90 -16.50 6.19
C ASP A 48 4.64 -17.43 7.37
N ILE A 49 4.70 -16.89 8.58
CA ILE A 49 4.47 -17.63 9.83
C ILE A 49 3.05 -18.22 9.88
N LEU A 50 2.06 -17.50 9.32
CA LEU A 50 0.67 -17.96 9.29
C LEU A 50 0.44 -19.10 8.28
N CYS A 51 1.44 -19.41 7.46
CA CYS A 51 1.42 -20.45 6.45
C CYS A 51 2.55 -21.48 6.66
N ASP A 52 2.89 -21.79 7.91
CA ASP A 52 3.91 -22.76 8.30
C ASP A 52 5.29 -22.49 7.65
N GLY A 53 5.65 -21.22 7.49
CA GLY A 53 6.91 -20.83 6.89
C GLY A 53 6.98 -20.97 5.36
N LYS A 54 5.89 -21.33 4.69
CA LYS A 54 5.83 -21.32 3.21
C LYS A 54 6.09 -19.92 2.69
N THR A 55 6.73 -19.85 1.54
CA THR A 55 7.03 -18.54 0.95
C THR A 55 5.78 -17.92 0.34
N ARG A 56 5.52 -16.67 0.69
CA ARG A 56 4.46 -15.87 0.11
C ARG A 56 5.05 -14.81 -0.81
N PHE A 57 4.51 -14.70 -2.03
CA PHE A 57 4.86 -13.68 -3.01
C PHE A 57 3.74 -12.69 -3.22
N GLY A 58 4.05 -11.43 -3.36
CA GLY A 58 3.11 -10.34 -3.61
C GLY A 58 3.63 -9.00 -3.08
N PRO A 59 2.73 -8.03 -2.90
CA PRO A 59 1.36 -8.02 -3.42
C PRO A 59 1.30 -7.69 -4.92
N THR A 60 0.19 -8.06 -5.57
CA THR A 60 -0.24 -7.40 -6.81
C THR A 60 -0.72 -5.98 -6.48
N ALA A 61 -0.93 -5.14 -7.50
CA ALA A 61 -1.42 -3.78 -7.29
C ALA A 61 -2.53 -3.45 -8.30
N LEU A 62 -3.76 -3.64 -7.89
CA LEU A 62 -4.95 -3.39 -8.68
C LEU A 62 -5.76 -2.23 -8.10
N ALA A 63 -6.09 -1.23 -8.92
CA ALA A 63 -7.03 -0.18 -8.53
C ALA A 63 -8.46 -0.78 -8.47
N LEU A 64 -9.10 -0.70 -7.32
CA LEU A 64 -10.47 -1.16 -7.11
C LEU A 64 -11.35 -0.05 -6.54
N LEU A 65 -12.61 -0.01 -6.98
CA LEU A 65 -13.60 0.91 -6.44
C LEU A 65 -14.35 0.31 -5.24
N VAL A 66 -13.58 -0.27 -4.30
CA VAL A 66 -14.08 -0.81 -3.03
C VAL A 66 -13.07 -0.53 -1.92
N LEU A 67 -13.53 -0.48 -0.67
CA LEU A 67 -12.66 -0.26 0.49
C LEU A 67 -12.20 -1.56 1.15
N GLU A 68 -12.80 -2.69 0.77
CA GLU A 68 -12.48 -4.00 1.32
C GLU A 68 -12.43 -5.05 0.21
N ARG A 69 -11.33 -5.80 0.16
CA ARG A 69 -11.03 -6.71 -0.96
C ARG A 69 -12.07 -7.83 -1.16
N TYR A 70 -12.52 -8.44 -0.09
CA TYR A 70 -13.30 -9.69 -0.15
C TYR A 70 -14.76 -9.54 0.27
N LYS A 71 -15.23 -8.33 0.51
CA LYS A 71 -16.63 -8.07 0.93
C LYS A 71 -17.56 -7.63 -0.21
N GLY A 72 -17.13 -7.85 -1.46
CA GLY A 72 -17.91 -7.50 -2.66
C GLY A 72 -18.11 -6.00 -2.82
N GLY A 73 -19.18 -5.59 -3.50
CA GLY A 73 -19.48 -4.19 -3.82
C GLY A 73 -20.06 -3.35 -2.69
N LYS A 74 -20.17 -3.86 -1.46
CA LYS A 74 -20.85 -3.17 -0.34
C LYS A 74 -20.27 -1.79 -0.02
N SER A 75 -18.98 -1.58 -0.25
CA SER A 75 -18.29 -0.30 0.00
C SER A 75 -18.13 0.58 -1.25
N PHE A 76 -18.73 0.22 -2.38
CA PHE A 76 -18.54 0.94 -3.66
C PHE A 76 -18.88 2.44 -3.56
N PHE A 77 -20.09 2.78 -3.11
CA PHE A 77 -20.49 4.19 -3.00
C PHE A 77 -19.66 4.96 -1.96
N GLN A 78 -19.22 4.28 -0.90
CA GLN A 78 -18.32 4.89 0.08
C GLN A 78 -16.94 5.14 -0.53
N CYS A 79 -16.43 4.22 -1.34
CA CYS A 79 -15.18 4.37 -2.07
C CYS A 79 -15.25 5.54 -3.05
N LEU A 80 -16.33 5.69 -3.82
CA LEU A 80 -16.53 6.84 -4.71
C LEU A 80 -16.52 8.18 -3.96
N LYS A 81 -17.14 8.22 -2.77
CA LYS A 81 -17.10 9.43 -1.91
C LYS A 81 -15.68 9.74 -1.43
N THR A 82 -14.88 8.73 -1.06
CA THR A 82 -13.50 8.93 -0.62
C THR A 82 -12.56 9.26 -1.77
N LEU A 83 -12.84 8.77 -2.98
CA LEU A 83 -12.12 9.16 -4.19
C LEU A 83 -12.28 10.65 -4.47
N ASN A 84 -13.40 11.25 -4.03
CA ASN A 84 -13.65 12.70 -4.16
C ASN A 84 -13.49 13.18 -5.60
N PHE A 85 -14.14 12.45 -6.53
CA PHE A 85 -13.94 12.56 -7.97
C PHE A 85 -14.38 13.91 -8.52
N ASP A 86 -13.48 14.57 -9.27
CA ASP A 86 -13.69 15.82 -10.01
C ASP A 86 -12.73 15.91 -11.21
N GLY A 87 -12.72 17.06 -11.88
CA GLY A 87 -11.82 17.32 -13.01
C GLY A 87 -10.33 17.21 -12.67
N SER A 88 -9.92 17.49 -11.42
CA SER A 88 -8.53 17.33 -10.97
C SER A 88 -8.14 15.86 -10.87
N ILE A 89 -9.00 15.02 -10.31
CA ILE A 89 -8.80 13.58 -10.24
C ILE A 89 -8.75 12.98 -11.64
N MET A 90 -9.65 13.40 -12.53
CA MET A 90 -9.64 12.94 -13.92
C MET A 90 -8.33 13.30 -14.63
N LYS A 91 -7.81 14.51 -14.39
CA LYS A 91 -6.51 14.94 -14.93
C LYS A 91 -5.38 14.06 -14.39
N ILE A 92 -5.36 13.76 -13.09
CA ILE A 92 -4.34 12.86 -12.50
C ILE A 92 -4.35 11.51 -13.19
N PHE A 93 -5.54 10.89 -13.34
CA PHE A 93 -5.64 9.60 -14.03
C PHE A 93 -5.20 9.67 -15.48
N TRP A 94 -5.55 10.73 -16.18
CA TRP A 94 -5.13 10.95 -17.55
C TRP A 94 -3.61 11.05 -17.67
N ASP A 95 -2.98 11.83 -16.79
CA ASP A 95 -1.53 12.02 -16.79
C ASP A 95 -0.79 10.72 -16.41
N LEU A 96 -1.31 9.93 -15.47
CA LEU A 96 -0.79 8.60 -15.15
C LEU A 96 -0.89 7.64 -16.35
N LEU A 97 -2.02 7.62 -17.04
CA LEU A 97 -2.25 6.71 -18.18
C LEU A 97 -1.50 7.11 -19.45
N LYS A 98 -1.02 8.35 -19.57
CA LYS A 98 -0.11 8.75 -20.65
C LYS A 98 1.26 8.07 -20.53
N ASP A 99 1.74 7.81 -19.33
CA ASP A 99 2.99 7.12 -19.10
C ASP A 99 2.84 5.64 -19.50
N SER A 100 3.67 5.20 -20.46
CA SER A 100 3.62 3.82 -20.98
C SER A 100 3.95 2.78 -19.91
N ASP A 101 4.88 3.10 -19.01
CA ASP A 101 5.32 2.18 -17.97
C ASP A 101 4.21 1.95 -16.96
N ILE A 102 3.55 3.04 -16.53
CA ILE A 102 2.41 2.99 -15.62
C ILE A 102 1.25 2.25 -16.26
N ARG A 103 0.92 2.56 -17.50
CA ARG A 103 -0.16 1.88 -18.25
C ARG A 103 0.09 0.38 -18.37
N ASN A 104 1.30 -0.02 -18.77
CA ASN A 104 1.68 -1.43 -18.90
C ASN A 104 1.66 -2.13 -17.53
N TYR A 105 2.12 -1.45 -16.49
CA TYR A 105 2.06 -1.95 -15.12
C TYR A 105 0.62 -2.19 -14.65
N VAL A 106 -0.28 -1.22 -14.84
CA VAL A 106 -1.71 -1.34 -14.48
C VAL A 106 -2.34 -2.51 -15.23
N PHE A 107 -2.11 -2.60 -16.54
CA PHE A 107 -2.64 -3.68 -17.37
C PHE A 107 -2.12 -5.06 -16.92
N LYS A 108 -0.82 -5.18 -16.66
CA LYS A 108 -0.22 -6.42 -16.15
C LYS A 108 -0.83 -6.85 -14.82
N ASN A 109 -1.02 -5.92 -13.89
CA ASN A 109 -1.63 -6.22 -12.59
C ASN A 109 -3.10 -6.62 -12.71
N PHE A 110 -3.82 -6.08 -13.68
CA PHE A 110 -5.17 -6.56 -14.02
C PHE A 110 -5.15 -8.02 -14.48
N LEU A 111 -4.19 -8.40 -15.33
CA LEU A 111 -4.05 -9.79 -15.80
C LEU A 111 -3.72 -10.78 -14.69
N PHE A 112 -3.05 -10.36 -13.62
CA PHE A 112 -2.80 -11.20 -12.43
C PHE A 112 -4.09 -11.58 -11.68
N GLU A 113 -5.20 -10.93 -11.95
CA GLU A 113 -6.50 -11.25 -11.35
C GLU A 113 -7.40 -12.09 -12.26
N VAL A 114 -6.98 -12.34 -13.51
CA VAL A 114 -7.77 -13.11 -14.49
C VAL A 114 -7.51 -14.61 -14.29
N PRO A 115 -8.53 -15.40 -13.90
CA PRO A 115 -8.38 -16.85 -13.71
C PRO A 115 -7.85 -17.55 -14.97
N GLY A 116 -7.00 -18.53 -14.77
CA GLY A 116 -6.41 -19.35 -15.86
C GLY A 116 -5.09 -18.82 -16.41
N ILE A 117 -4.88 -17.50 -16.45
CA ILE A 117 -3.62 -16.90 -16.91
C ILE A 117 -2.80 -16.29 -15.76
N ASN A 118 -3.47 -15.93 -14.69
CA ASN A 118 -2.89 -15.23 -13.54
C ASN A 118 -1.64 -15.91 -12.98
N LYS A 119 -1.69 -17.20 -12.67
CA LYS A 119 -0.56 -17.97 -12.11
C LYS A 119 0.65 -17.95 -13.05
N LYS A 120 0.41 -18.21 -14.36
CA LYS A 120 1.49 -18.25 -15.38
C LYS A 120 2.21 -16.92 -15.50
N LEU A 121 1.48 -15.83 -15.52
CA LEU A 121 2.06 -14.48 -15.59
C LEU A 121 2.75 -14.07 -14.28
N PHE A 122 2.16 -14.42 -13.14
CA PHE A 122 2.72 -14.06 -11.84
C PHE A 122 4.03 -14.77 -11.55
N VAL A 123 4.13 -16.06 -11.90
CA VAL A 123 5.36 -16.85 -11.76
C VAL A 123 6.53 -16.21 -12.48
N GLN A 124 6.34 -15.64 -13.67
CA GLN A 124 7.42 -14.98 -14.42
C GLN A 124 8.04 -13.81 -13.63
N ASP A 125 7.24 -13.11 -12.84
CA ASP A 125 7.78 -12.06 -11.96
C ASP A 125 8.42 -12.64 -10.69
N ALA A 126 7.79 -13.66 -10.08
CA ALA A 126 8.35 -14.34 -8.91
C ALA A 126 9.68 -15.05 -9.22
N GLN A 127 9.87 -15.56 -10.44
CA GLN A 127 11.12 -16.14 -10.91
C GLN A 127 12.30 -15.15 -10.95
N LYS A 128 12.06 -13.85 -10.95
CA LYS A 128 13.12 -12.85 -10.78
C LYS A 128 13.72 -12.86 -9.38
N ILE A 129 12.98 -13.40 -8.39
CA ILE A 129 13.44 -13.60 -7.01
C ILE A 129 13.90 -15.04 -6.81
N VAL A 130 13.10 -16.00 -7.27
CA VAL A 130 13.37 -17.45 -7.16
C VAL A 130 13.30 -18.08 -8.54
N PRO A 131 14.43 -18.19 -9.28
CA PRO A 131 14.45 -18.68 -10.66
C PRO A 131 13.90 -20.09 -10.87
N SER A 132 13.98 -20.94 -9.85
CA SER A 132 13.50 -22.33 -9.90
C SER A 132 12.00 -22.51 -9.72
N LEU A 133 11.27 -21.43 -9.40
CA LEU A 133 9.83 -21.50 -9.13
C LEU A 133 9.04 -21.85 -10.40
N SER A 134 8.08 -22.77 -10.26
CA SER A 134 7.18 -23.18 -11.34
C SER A 134 5.74 -22.77 -11.06
N VAL A 135 4.87 -22.93 -12.06
CA VAL A 135 3.42 -22.63 -11.92
C VAL A 135 2.75 -23.57 -10.93
N ASP A 136 3.27 -24.80 -10.81
CA ASP A 136 2.71 -25.82 -9.92
C ASP A 136 3.12 -25.57 -8.45
N ASP A 137 4.16 -24.77 -8.22
CA ASP A 137 4.64 -24.46 -6.88
C ASP A 137 3.84 -23.36 -6.17
N ILE A 138 2.99 -22.64 -6.87
CA ILE A 138 2.26 -21.50 -6.29
C ILE A 138 0.76 -21.66 -6.37
N GLU A 139 0.08 -21.11 -5.36
CA GLU A 139 -1.38 -20.99 -5.34
C GLU A 139 -1.82 -19.58 -4.96
N TYR A 140 -2.98 -19.17 -5.49
CA TYR A 140 -3.57 -17.89 -5.12
C TYR A 140 -4.01 -17.89 -3.65
N ALA A 141 -3.47 -16.99 -2.85
CA ALA A 141 -3.71 -16.88 -1.42
C ALA A 141 -5.00 -16.12 -1.13
N LYS A 142 -6.14 -16.79 -1.27
CA LYS A 142 -7.45 -16.16 -1.00
C LYS A 142 -7.55 -15.72 0.47
N GLY A 143 -7.93 -14.46 0.69
CA GLY A 143 -8.08 -13.91 2.03
C GLY A 143 -6.84 -13.17 2.57
N PHE A 144 -5.66 -13.34 1.97
CA PHE A 144 -4.42 -12.68 2.38
C PHE A 144 -4.25 -11.27 1.81
N GLY A 145 -5.04 -10.89 0.83
CA GLY A 145 -4.99 -9.56 0.22
C GLY A 145 -5.71 -8.51 1.06
N GLY A 146 -5.37 -7.25 0.77
CA GLY A 146 -5.98 -6.09 1.40
C GLY A 146 -6.16 -4.95 0.42
N VAL A 147 -6.75 -3.86 0.90
CA VAL A 147 -6.87 -2.60 0.16
C VAL A 147 -6.08 -1.53 0.90
N ARG A 148 -5.24 -0.80 0.17
CA ARG A 148 -4.45 0.32 0.68
C ARG A 148 -4.98 1.63 0.10
N PRO A 149 -5.15 2.69 0.89
CA PRO A 149 -5.45 4.01 0.36
C PRO A 149 -4.19 4.61 -0.26
N GLN A 150 -4.30 5.10 -1.49
CA GLN A 150 -3.30 5.97 -2.12
C GLN A 150 -3.88 7.36 -2.24
N VAL A 151 -3.16 8.35 -1.76
CA VAL A 151 -3.64 9.73 -1.73
C VAL A 151 -3.42 10.40 -3.07
N LEU A 152 -4.47 11.00 -3.61
CA LEU A 152 -4.46 11.86 -4.78
C LEU A 152 -4.53 13.31 -4.31
N ASN A 153 -3.47 14.09 -4.54
CA ASN A 153 -3.45 15.51 -4.22
C ASN A 153 -4.00 16.31 -5.39
N LYS A 154 -5.19 16.90 -5.23
CA LYS A 154 -5.87 17.67 -6.26
C LYS A 154 -5.18 19.00 -6.56
N THR A 155 -4.58 19.62 -5.55
CA THR A 155 -3.86 20.90 -5.69
C THR A 155 -2.62 20.72 -6.52
N GLU A 156 -1.81 19.71 -6.20
CA GLU A 156 -0.60 19.38 -6.94
C GLU A 156 -0.84 18.54 -8.20
N LYS A 157 -2.09 18.06 -8.37
CA LYS A 157 -2.54 17.19 -9.48
C LYS A 157 -1.65 15.96 -9.67
N LYS A 158 -1.33 15.29 -8.57
CA LYS A 158 -0.47 14.09 -8.60
C LYS A 158 -0.90 13.02 -7.59
N LEU A 159 -0.50 11.79 -7.89
CA LEU A 159 -0.53 10.69 -6.94
C LEU A 159 0.58 10.89 -5.91
N MET A 160 0.22 10.89 -4.63
CA MET A 160 1.20 10.96 -3.53
C MET A 160 1.80 9.58 -3.32
N LEU A 161 3.13 9.50 -3.27
CA LEU A 161 3.84 8.27 -2.99
C LEU A 161 4.22 8.26 -1.50
N GLY A 162 3.90 7.16 -0.83
CA GLY A 162 4.24 6.98 0.57
C GLY A 162 3.19 7.52 1.54
N GLU A 163 3.66 8.18 2.58
CA GLU A 163 2.85 8.66 3.69
C GLU A 163 2.13 9.97 3.37
N ALA A 164 0.91 10.11 3.90
CA ALA A 164 0.20 11.37 3.96
C ALA A 164 -0.36 11.60 5.36
N SER A 165 0.01 12.73 5.97
CA SER A 165 -0.55 13.19 7.24
C SER A 165 -1.31 14.50 7.01
N ILE A 166 -2.52 14.61 7.55
CA ILE A 166 -3.38 15.77 7.42
C ILE A 166 -3.62 16.35 8.81
N THR A 167 -3.17 17.58 9.02
CA THR A 167 -3.23 18.32 10.29
C THR A 167 -3.87 19.68 10.09
N GLU A 168 -5.04 19.72 9.44
CA GLU A 168 -5.73 20.97 9.08
C GLU A 168 -6.38 21.67 10.28
N GLU A 169 -6.64 20.95 11.37
CA GLU A 169 -7.31 21.47 12.56
C GLU A 169 -6.58 21.03 13.83
N LYS A 170 -6.56 21.94 14.83
CA LYS A 170 -5.97 21.63 16.14
C LYS A 170 -6.67 20.46 16.82
N GLY A 171 -5.90 19.54 17.35
CA GLY A 171 -6.40 18.38 18.11
C GLY A 171 -6.74 17.16 17.28
N ILE A 172 -6.60 17.21 15.93
CA ILE A 172 -6.86 16.06 15.06
C ILE A 172 -5.70 15.86 14.09
N ILE A 173 -5.20 14.64 14.02
CA ILE A 173 -4.22 14.19 13.04
C ILE A 173 -4.82 13.00 12.27
N TYR A 174 -4.93 13.11 10.95
CA TYR A 174 -5.29 12.00 10.08
C TYR A 174 -4.03 11.42 9.46
N ASN A 175 -3.62 10.26 9.94
CA ASN A 175 -2.46 9.57 9.43
C ASN A 175 -2.89 8.53 8.38
N MET A 176 -2.40 8.67 7.15
CA MET A 176 -2.67 7.79 6.03
C MET A 176 -1.34 7.22 5.52
N THR A 177 -0.82 6.20 6.21
CA THR A 177 0.42 5.53 5.84
C THR A 177 0.13 4.15 5.29
N PRO A 178 0.04 3.98 3.97
CA PRO A 178 -0.32 2.68 3.37
C PRO A 178 0.78 1.62 3.54
N SER A 179 2.05 2.02 3.49
CA SER A 179 3.23 1.17 3.64
C SER A 179 4.50 2.05 3.57
N PRO A 180 5.51 1.78 4.38
CA PRO A 180 5.73 0.71 5.34
C PRO A 180 5.24 1.05 6.76
N GLY A 181 3.95 0.92 7.04
CA GLY A 181 3.33 1.36 8.28
C GLY A 181 3.97 0.77 9.55
N ALA A 182 4.27 -0.52 9.57
CA ALA A 182 4.90 -1.15 10.73
C ALA A 182 6.33 -0.65 10.97
N THR A 183 7.12 -0.48 9.92
CA THR A 183 8.52 -0.03 10.04
C THR A 183 8.63 1.44 10.45
N SER A 184 7.68 2.28 10.01
CA SER A 184 7.69 3.73 10.29
C SER A 184 6.86 4.11 11.52
N CYS A 185 6.26 3.14 12.25
CA CYS A 185 5.27 3.44 13.29
C CYS A 185 5.85 4.28 14.45
N LEU A 186 7.07 4.00 14.89
CA LEU A 186 7.70 4.76 15.99
C LEU A 186 8.01 6.20 15.56
N GLY A 187 8.60 6.40 14.38
CA GLY A 187 8.87 7.75 13.88
C GLY A 187 7.59 8.55 13.62
N ASN A 188 6.53 7.89 13.14
CA ASN A 188 5.23 8.54 12.98
C ASN A 188 4.62 8.89 14.34
N ALA A 189 4.71 7.99 15.33
CA ALA A 189 4.23 8.24 16.67
C ALA A 189 4.97 9.40 17.34
N GLU A 190 6.30 9.46 17.22
CA GLU A 190 7.12 10.56 17.72
C GLU A 190 6.68 11.91 17.12
N ARG A 191 6.57 11.99 15.80
CA ARG A 191 6.11 13.19 15.11
C ARG A 191 4.72 13.62 15.59
N ASP A 192 3.78 12.68 15.60
CA ASP A 192 2.39 12.96 15.92
C ASP A 192 2.21 13.36 17.38
N ILE A 193 2.93 12.73 18.32
CA ILE A 193 2.85 13.09 19.74
C ILE A 193 3.46 14.46 20.04
N LYS A 194 4.52 14.88 19.33
CA LYS A 194 5.06 16.23 19.43
C LYS A 194 3.99 17.28 19.09
N ILE A 195 3.24 17.06 18.02
CA ILE A 195 2.11 17.93 17.61
C ILE A 195 0.99 17.91 18.67
N VAL A 196 0.64 16.74 19.20
CA VAL A 196 -0.39 16.62 20.24
C VAL A 196 0.04 17.33 21.51
N CYS A 197 1.30 17.21 21.92
CA CYS A 197 1.84 17.92 23.08
C CYS A 197 1.72 19.44 22.93
N GLU A 198 2.00 19.97 21.74
CA GLU A 198 1.82 21.40 21.45
C GLU A 198 0.35 21.82 21.61
N TYR A 199 -0.61 21.03 21.08
CA TYR A 199 -2.04 21.30 21.23
C TYR A 199 -2.49 21.32 22.70
N LEU A 200 -1.89 20.48 23.54
CA LEU A 200 -2.19 20.36 24.95
C LEU A 200 -1.40 21.33 25.83
N GLY A 201 -0.49 22.14 25.26
CA GLY A 201 0.45 22.98 26.02
C GLY A 201 1.38 22.19 26.90
N LYS A 202 1.73 20.95 26.49
CA LYS A 202 2.65 20.06 27.19
C LYS A 202 3.98 19.96 26.44
N LYS A 203 5.04 19.62 27.18
CA LYS A 203 6.36 19.37 26.61
C LYS A 203 6.50 17.87 26.32
N PHE A 204 6.96 17.52 25.12
CA PHE A 204 7.36 16.15 24.79
C PHE A 204 8.69 15.81 25.51
N ASN A 205 8.75 14.64 26.14
CA ASN A 205 9.97 14.17 26.79
C ASN A 205 10.78 13.30 25.80
N GLU A 206 11.65 13.96 25.03
CA GLU A 206 12.45 13.31 24.00
C GLU A 206 13.50 12.35 24.60
N GLU A 207 14.09 12.71 25.72
CA GLU A 207 15.08 11.88 26.43
C GLU A 207 14.48 10.54 26.85
N GLN A 208 13.29 10.59 27.48
CA GLN A 208 12.59 9.37 27.87
C GLN A 208 12.16 8.53 26.67
N PHE A 209 11.67 9.17 25.59
CA PHE A 209 11.29 8.47 24.37
C PHE A 209 12.47 7.72 23.74
N LEU A 210 13.63 8.37 23.66
CA LEU A 210 14.85 7.74 23.15
C LEU A 210 15.30 6.58 24.07
N ALA A 211 15.28 6.77 25.39
CA ALA A 211 15.64 5.73 26.35
C ALA A 211 14.73 4.49 26.26
N ASP A 212 13.44 4.69 25.97
CA ASP A 212 12.46 3.60 25.90
C ASP A 212 12.47 2.85 24.54
N PHE A 213 12.82 3.53 23.46
CA PHE A 213 12.61 3.01 22.08
C PHE A 213 13.86 2.94 21.20
N THR A 214 15.01 3.47 21.66
CA THR A 214 16.27 3.31 20.94
C THR A 214 17.24 2.51 21.80
N ASP A 215 17.79 1.43 21.25
CA ASP A 215 18.88 0.70 21.85
C ASP A 215 20.17 1.50 21.63
N ASP A 216 20.57 2.31 22.59
CA ASP A 216 21.95 2.79 22.70
C ASP A 216 22.84 1.62 23.15
N LYS A 217 23.14 0.72 22.22
CA LYS A 217 24.16 -0.32 22.39
C LYS A 217 25.14 -0.31 21.24
#